data_bd3093fe58ab75c41b95b31bd4213fbe
#
_entry.id   bd3093fe58ab75c41b95b31bd4213fbe
#
_cell.length_a   1.000
_cell.length_b   1.000
_cell.length_c   1.000
_cell.angle_alpha   90.00
_cell.angle_beta   90.00
_cell.angle_gamma   90.00
#
_symmetry.space_group_name_H-M   'P 1'
#
loop_
_entity.id
_entity.type
_entity.pdbx_description
1 polymer ?
#
loop_
_entity_poly.entity_id
_entity_poly.type
_entity_poly.pdbx_seq_one_letter_code
_entity_poly.pdbx_strand_id
1 'polypeptide(L)'
;MAYNAQNKNGARVAIYVRVSTLHQIDRDSLPMQKQDLLAYAKLMLNTDDCVIFEDAGYSGKNTDRPKFQEMMSQMRAGAFTHLLVWKIDRISRNLLDFATMYNELKALGVTFVSKNEQFDTSTAMGEAMLKIILVFAELERNMTSERVTATMISRANNGLWNGGRIPYGYDYDYETHEFSVNEEESKVVILMHDMYEQERSLVRVVRELNERGYRS
;
A
#
# COMPACT_ATOMS: atom_id res chain seq x y z
N MET A 1 13.25 23.20 12.64
CA MET A 1 14.37 23.91 12.00
C MET A 1 14.56 23.31 10.62
N ALA A 2 14.28 24.08 9.57
CA ALA A 2 14.41 23.63 8.20
C ALA A 2 15.90 23.51 7.86
N TYR A 3 16.33 22.31 7.52
CA TYR A 3 17.69 22.05 7.04
C TYR A 3 17.77 22.47 5.56
N ASN A 4 18.08 23.72 5.34
CA ASN A 4 18.31 24.27 4.02
C ASN A 4 19.82 24.14 3.72
N ALA A 5 20.27 22.92 3.42
CA ALA A 5 21.59 22.68 2.88
C ALA A 5 21.51 22.75 1.35
N GLN A 6 21.72 23.92 0.78
CA GLN A 6 22.23 24.05 -0.59
C GLN A 6 23.57 23.32 -0.64
N ASN A 7 23.48 22.00 -0.94
CA ASN A 7 24.66 21.15 -1.03
C ASN A 7 25.40 21.47 -2.33
N LYS A 8 26.54 22.14 -2.21
CA LYS A 8 27.56 22.27 -3.27
C LYS A 8 28.29 20.94 -3.54
N ASN A 9 27.86 19.83 -2.97
CA ASN A 9 28.37 18.49 -3.24
C ASN A 9 27.55 17.85 -4.34
N GLY A 10 28.22 17.17 -5.29
CA GLY A 10 27.60 16.50 -6.45
C GLY A 10 26.49 15.51 -6.05
N ALA A 11 25.80 14.98 -7.06
CA ALA A 11 24.73 14.03 -6.83
C ALA A 11 25.22 12.81 -6.03
N ARG A 12 24.55 12.50 -4.91
CA ARG A 12 24.75 11.26 -4.17
C ARG A 12 23.60 10.31 -4.46
N VAL A 13 23.90 9.15 -5.02
CA VAL A 13 22.94 8.26 -5.65
C VAL A 13 22.74 6.99 -4.84
N ALA A 14 21.50 6.69 -4.46
CA ALA A 14 21.11 5.35 -4.04
C ALA A 14 20.73 4.54 -5.28
N ILE A 15 21.37 3.41 -5.47
CA ILE A 15 21.06 2.45 -6.54
C ILE A 15 20.32 1.27 -5.90
N TYR A 16 19.09 1.01 -6.35
CA TYR A 16 18.33 -0.12 -5.88
C TYR A 16 18.22 -1.21 -6.94
N VAL A 17 18.62 -2.43 -6.56
CA VAL A 17 18.56 -3.62 -7.42
C VAL A 17 17.83 -4.77 -6.72
N ARG A 18 17.01 -5.51 -7.49
CA ARG A 18 16.24 -6.64 -6.99
C ARG A 18 16.12 -7.74 -8.04
N VAL A 19 16.28 -8.98 -7.60
CA VAL A 19 15.98 -10.19 -8.40
C VAL A 19 15.07 -11.12 -7.63
N SER A 20 14.12 -11.77 -8.32
CA SER A 20 13.28 -12.82 -7.73
C SER A 20 13.99 -14.17 -7.81
N THR A 21 13.81 -15.04 -6.78
CA THR A 21 14.47 -16.35 -6.65
C THR A 21 13.97 -17.43 -7.63
N LEU A 22 12.88 -17.19 -8.38
CA LEU A 22 12.30 -18.18 -9.27
C LEU A 22 12.62 -17.84 -10.73
N HIS A 23 13.51 -18.66 -11.30
CA HIS A 23 13.81 -18.77 -12.74
C HIS A 23 14.12 -17.46 -13.47
N GLN A 24 15.36 -17.03 -13.38
CA GLN A 24 15.82 -16.08 -14.39
C GLN A 24 17.12 -16.55 -15.03
N ILE A 25 16.92 -17.33 -16.10
CA ILE A 25 17.65 -17.18 -17.37
C ILE A 25 17.12 -15.85 -17.99
N ASP A 26 17.12 -14.77 -17.27
CA ASP A 26 16.89 -13.45 -17.87
C ASP A 26 18.25 -12.83 -18.16
N ARG A 27 18.36 -12.26 -19.37
CA ARG A 27 19.57 -11.63 -19.91
C ARG A 27 20.15 -10.50 -19.04
N ASP A 28 19.44 -10.12 -17.97
CA ASP A 28 19.82 -9.07 -17.03
C ASP A 28 20.30 -9.67 -15.69
N SER A 29 21.50 -10.23 -15.68
CA SER A 29 22.12 -10.66 -14.43
C SER A 29 22.34 -9.50 -13.46
N LEU A 30 22.23 -9.72 -12.15
CA LEU A 30 22.52 -8.69 -11.12
C LEU A 30 23.84 -7.94 -11.33
N PRO A 31 24.95 -8.62 -11.64
CA PRO A 31 26.21 -7.93 -11.93
C PRO A 31 26.11 -6.95 -13.07
N MET A 32 25.42 -7.32 -14.16
CA MET A 32 25.22 -6.45 -15.33
C MET A 32 24.35 -5.24 -14.99
N GLN A 33 23.23 -5.43 -14.27
CA GLN A 33 22.40 -4.32 -13.83
C GLN A 33 23.18 -3.31 -12.97
N LYS A 34 23.98 -3.80 -12.01
CA LYS A 34 24.83 -2.96 -11.17
C LYS A 34 25.84 -2.16 -12.00
N GLN A 35 26.54 -2.83 -12.88
CA GLN A 35 27.55 -2.19 -13.73
C GLN A 35 26.93 -1.10 -14.62
N ASP A 36 25.79 -1.41 -15.21
CA ASP A 36 25.06 -0.47 -16.08
C ASP A 36 24.51 0.74 -15.31
N LEU A 37 24.02 0.54 -14.09
CA LEU A 37 23.51 1.64 -13.26
C LEU A 37 24.65 2.53 -12.75
N LEU A 38 25.80 1.95 -12.38
CA LEU A 38 27.00 2.73 -12.04
C LEU A 38 27.51 3.54 -13.23
N ALA A 39 27.55 2.93 -14.42
CA ALA A 39 27.92 3.63 -15.63
C ALA A 39 26.95 4.78 -15.97
N TYR A 40 25.64 4.56 -15.77
CA TYR A 40 24.63 5.58 -15.94
C TYR A 40 24.81 6.75 -14.96
N ALA A 41 25.04 6.46 -13.67
CA ALA A 41 25.29 7.48 -12.66
C ALA A 41 26.51 8.34 -13.01
N LYS A 42 27.58 7.71 -13.47
CA LYS A 42 28.80 8.40 -13.89
C LYS A 42 28.60 9.27 -15.12
N LEU A 43 27.93 8.75 -16.15
CA LEU A 43 27.78 9.44 -17.44
C LEU A 43 26.66 10.50 -17.41
N MET A 44 25.52 10.20 -16.78
CA MET A 44 24.33 11.05 -16.87
C MET A 44 24.16 11.95 -15.63
N LEU A 45 24.57 11.50 -14.45
CA LEU A 45 24.48 12.26 -13.20
C LEU A 45 25.84 12.85 -12.77
N ASN A 46 26.90 12.58 -13.53
CA ASN A 46 28.26 13.05 -13.31
C ASN A 46 28.77 12.80 -11.88
N THR A 47 28.52 11.59 -11.36
CA THR A 47 28.91 11.19 -10.00
C THR A 47 29.37 9.74 -9.92
N ASP A 48 30.37 9.52 -9.07
CA ASP A 48 30.82 8.18 -8.65
C ASP A 48 30.37 7.90 -7.19
N ASP A 49 29.69 8.84 -6.48
CA ASP A 49 29.18 8.66 -5.11
C ASP A 49 27.85 7.90 -5.15
N CYS A 50 27.97 6.58 -5.24
CA CYS A 50 26.87 5.65 -5.36
C CYS A 50 26.85 4.63 -4.23
N VAL A 51 25.69 4.37 -3.62
CA VAL A 51 25.46 3.29 -2.67
C VAL A 51 24.46 2.30 -3.24
N ILE A 52 24.82 1.02 -3.27
CA ILE A 52 23.99 -0.05 -3.83
C ILE A 52 23.21 -0.75 -2.71
N PHE A 53 21.89 -0.81 -2.85
CA PHE A 53 20.96 -1.55 -2.00
C PHE A 53 20.42 -2.74 -2.80
N GLU A 54 20.68 -3.96 -2.32
CA GLU A 54 20.34 -5.19 -3.02
C GLU A 54 19.42 -6.07 -2.20
N ASP A 55 18.23 -6.37 -2.70
CA ASP A 55 17.31 -7.36 -2.18
C ASP A 55 17.22 -8.55 -3.14
N ALA A 56 18.07 -9.59 -2.91
CA ALA A 56 18.03 -10.83 -3.65
C ALA A 56 16.95 -11.76 -3.05
N GLY A 57 16.10 -12.33 -3.91
CA GLY A 57 15.13 -13.34 -3.50
C GLY A 57 13.79 -12.80 -2.99
N TYR A 58 13.56 -11.52 -3.00
CA TYR A 58 12.30 -10.91 -2.55
C TYR A 58 11.31 -10.66 -3.69
N SER A 59 10.02 -10.90 -3.41
CA SER A 59 8.94 -10.59 -4.36
C SER A 59 8.71 -9.08 -4.47
N GLY A 60 8.40 -8.59 -5.70
CA GLY A 60 8.00 -7.19 -5.90
C GLY A 60 6.61 -6.84 -5.37
N LYS A 61 5.88 -7.80 -4.76
CA LYS A 61 4.54 -7.59 -4.19
C LYS A 61 4.57 -7.03 -2.77
N ASN A 62 5.71 -7.08 -2.09
CA ASN A 62 5.85 -6.64 -0.71
C ASN A 62 6.97 -5.61 -0.60
N THR A 63 6.74 -4.54 0.15
CA THR A 63 7.71 -3.50 0.49
C THR A 63 8.55 -3.82 1.74
N ASP A 64 8.25 -4.94 2.46
CA ASP A 64 9.01 -5.42 3.63
C ASP A 64 10.34 -6.05 3.22
N ARG A 65 11.12 -5.33 2.41
CA ARG A 65 12.44 -5.73 1.92
C ARG A 65 13.50 -5.00 2.74
N PRO A 66 14.41 -5.74 3.41
CA PRO A 66 15.35 -5.13 4.36
C PRO A 66 16.18 -4.01 3.78
N LYS A 67 16.74 -4.20 2.58
CA LYS A 67 17.59 -3.20 1.93
C LYS A 67 16.78 -2.03 1.36
N PHE A 68 15.55 -2.27 0.91
CA PHE A 68 14.63 -1.20 0.54
C PHE A 68 14.29 -0.32 1.75
N GLN A 69 13.96 -0.91 2.90
CA GLN A 69 13.66 -0.17 4.12
C GLN A 69 14.87 0.61 4.63
N GLU A 70 16.06 0.01 4.59
CA GLU A 70 17.32 0.66 4.94
C GLU A 70 17.56 1.89 4.03
N MET A 71 17.41 1.72 2.72
CA MET A 71 17.53 2.79 1.72
C MET A 71 16.57 3.93 2.02
N MET A 72 15.28 3.65 2.24
CA MET A 72 14.27 4.67 2.54
C MET A 72 14.57 5.38 3.85
N SER A 73 15.03 4.67 4.88
CA SER A 73 15.46 5.28 6.13
C SER A 73 16.62 6.28 5.96
N GLN A 74 17.61 5.92 5.14
CA GLN A 74 18.74 6.80 4.83
C GLN A 74 18.31 7.99 3.95
N MET A 75 17.32 7.82 3.05
CA MET A 75 16.74 8.92 2.28
C MET A 75 16.01 9.92 3.18
N ARG A 76 15.23 9.44 4.17
CA ARG A 76 14.60 10.30 5.18
C ARG A 76 15.60 11.08 6.01
N ALA A 77 16.78 10.52 6.23
CA ALA A 77 17.90 11.19 6.88
C ALA A 77 18.65 12.19 5.96
N GLY A 78 18.23 12.34 4.69
CA GLY A 78 18.85 13.26 3.73
C GLY A 78 20.18 12.77 3.16
N ALA A 79 20.44 11.46 3.21
CA ALA A 79 21.72 10.89 2.76
C ALA A 79 21.87 10.88 1.22
N PHE A 80 20.79 10.99 0.46
CA PHE A 80 20.80 10.86 -1.00
C PHE A 80 20.02 11.98 -1.69
N THR A 81 20.44 12.32 -2.90
CA THR A 81 19.77 13.27 -3.79
C THR A 81 19.03 12.57 -4.92
N HIS A 82 19.43 11.34 -5.25
CA HIS A 82 18.84 10.57 -6.34
C HIS A 82 18.59 9.12 -5.92
N LEU A 83 17.49 8.56 -6.44
CA LEU A 83 17.21 7.13 -6.45
C LEU A 83 17.25 6.63 -7.89
N LEU A 84 18.18 5.73 -8.19
CA LEU A 84 18.36 5.14 -9.50
C LEU A 84 18.00 3.65 -9.49
N VAL A 85 17.13 3.24 -10.43
CA VAL A 85 16.70 1.85 -10.60
C VAL A 85 16.87 1.40 -12.04
N TRP A 86 16.95 0.09 -12.25
CA TRP A 86 16.98 -0.49 -13.59
C TRP A 86 15.65 -0.35 -14.32
N LYS A 87 14.54 -0.72 -13.64
CA LYS A 87 13.16 -0.62 -14.10
C LYS A 87 12.25 -0.30 -12.91
N ILE A 88 11.12 0.35 -13.16
CA ILE A 88 10.12 0.67 -12.14
C ILE A 88 9.61 -0.60 -11.47
N ASP A 89 9.43 -1.71 -12.21
CA ASP A 89 8.98 -3.00 -11.66
C ASP A 89 9.95 -3.63 -10.65
N ARG A 90 11.21 -3.20 -10.65
CA ARG A 90 12.19 -3.63 -9.64
C ARG A 90 11.92 -3.02 -8.29
N ILE A 91 11.39 -1.82 -8.26
CA ILE A 91 11.08 -1.13 -7.00
C ILE A 91 9.65 -1.40 -6.52
N SER A 92 8.67 -1.38 -7.42
CA SER A 92 7.28 -1.75 -7.13
C SER A 92 6.61 -2.37 -8.36
N ARG A 93 5.75 -3.39 -8.13
CA ARG A 93 4.85 -3.96 -9.15
C ARG A 93 3.44 -3.41 -9.04
N ASN A 94 3.14 -2.70 -7.98
CA ASN A 94 1.87 -2.05 -7.74
C ASN A 94 2.03 -0.55 -7.97
N LEU A 95 1.23 0.02 -8.84
CA LEU A 95 1.27 1.44 -9.17
C LEU A 95 0.98 2.34 -7.96
N LEU A 96 0.10 1.90 -7.06
CA LEU A 96 -0.24 2.66 -5.85
C LEU A 96 0.93 2.72 -4.87
N ASP A 97 1.63 1.59 -4.67
CA ASP A 97 2.82 1.54 -3.82
C ASP A 97 3.94 2.42 -4.40
N PHE A 98 4.10 2.39 -5.73
CA PHE A 98 5.04 3.27 -6.43
C PHE A 98 4.67 4.74 -6.25
N ALA A 99 3.39 5.08 -6.41
CA ALA A 99 2.88 6.43 -6.24
C ALA A 99 3.14 6.97 -4.82
N THR A 100 2.87 6.14 -3.81
CA THR A 100 3.09 6.48 -2.39
C THR A 100 4.56 6.74 -2.11
N MET A 101 5.43 5.83 -2.53
CA MET A 101 6.88 5.97 -2.40
C MET A 101 7.38 7.22 -3.11
N TYR A 102 6.92 7.47 -4.35
CA TYR A 102 7.36 8.64 -5.09
C TYR A 102 6.95 9.96 -4.44
N ASN A 103 5.73 10.06 -3.93
CA ASN A 103 5.29 11.24 -3.20
C ASN A 103 6.19 11.51 -1.98
N GLU A 104 6.63 10.45 -1.30
CA GLU A 104 7.61 10.56 -0.23
C GLU A 104 8.96 11.06 -0.73
N LEU A 105 9.51 10.48 -1.81
CA LEU A 105 10.78 10.92 -2.43
C LEU A 105 10.71 12.39 -2.84
N LYS A 106 9.60 12.81 -3.45
CA LYS A 106 9.36 14.21 -3.84
C LYS A 106 9.36 15.14 -2.63
N ALA A 107 8.71 14.76 -1.54
CA ALA A 107 8.70 15.53 -0.29
C ALA A 107 10.10 15.65 0.34
N LEU A 108 10.96 14.64 0.15
CA LEU A 108 12.37 14.63 0.58
C LEU A 108 13.31 15.35 -0.38
N GLY A 109 12.83 15.80 -1.55
CA GLY A 109 13.66 16.42 -2.57
C GLY A 109 14.57 15.44 -3.32
N VAL A 110 14.24 14.14 -3.32
CA VAL A 110 15.00 13.08 -3.99
C VAL A 110 14.46 12.90 -5.40
N THR A 111 15.35 13.00 -6.41
CA THR A 111 15.03 12.72 -7.82
C THR A 111 14.96 11.22 -8.05
N PHE A 112 13.88 10.74 -8.68
CA PHE A 112 13.74 9.35 -9.10
C PHE A 112 14.12 9.18 -10.57
N VAL A 113 14.96 8.19 -10.84
CA VAL A 113 15.43 7.87 -12.19
C VAL A 113 15.28 6.39 -12.47
N SER A 114 14.63 6.03 -13.58
CA SER A 114 14.59 4.66 -14.10
C SER A 114 15.32 4.60 -15.44
N LYS A 115 16.41 3.79 -15.48
CA LYS A 115 17.29 3.72 -16.67
C LYS A 115 16.57 3.16 -17.89
N ASN A 116 15.84 2.06 -17.74
CA ASN A 116 15.28 1.33 -18.88
C ASN A 116 14.09 2.04 -19.51
N GLU A 117 13.23 2.65 -18.72
CA GLU A 117 12.11 3.45 -19.20
C GLU A 117 12.53 4.87 -19.60
N GLN A 118 13.81 5.22 -19.44
CA GLN A 118 14.34 6.58 -19.66
C GLN A 118 13.52 7.63 -18.91
N PHE A 119 13.15 7.29 -17.69
CA PHE A 119 12.27 8.07 -16.85
C PHE A 119 13.08 8.80 -15.79
N ASP A 120 13.10 10.12 -15.88
CA ASP A 120 13.83 11.01 -14.96
C ASP A 120 12.90 12.12 -14.48
N THR A 121 12.59 12.13 -13.20
CA THR A 121 11.67 13.10 -12.59
C THR A 121 12.27 14.51 -12.43
N SER A 122 13.53 14.70 -12.75
CA SER A 122 14.13 16.04 -12.85
C SER A 122 13.71 16.78 -14.13
N THR A 123 13.19 16.03 -15.13
CA THR A 123 12.74 16.58 -16.41
C THR A 123 11.23 16.85 -16.41
N ALA A 124 10.79 17.87 -17.15
CA ALA A 124 9.35 18.15 -17.32
C ALA A 124 8.59 16.97 -17.94
N MET A 125 9.21 16.23 -18.86
CA MET A 125 8.63 15.03 -19.47
C MET A 125 8.49 13.90 -18.44
N GLY A 126 9.51 13.64 -17.64
CA GLY A 126 9.47 12.64 -16.58
C GLY A 126 8.41 12.97 -15.52
N GLU A 127 8.28 14.24 -15.12
CA GLU A 127 7.24 14.67 -14.21
C GLU A 127 5.82 14.49 -14.81
N ALA A 128 5.64 14.78 -16.09
CA ALA A 128 4.38 14.56 -16.80
C ALA A 128 4.02 13.07 -16.90
N MET A 129 4.97 12.22 -17.27
CA MET A 129 4.79 10.76 -17.31
C MET A 129 4.39 10.22 -15.95
N LEU A 130 5.02 10.70 -14.89
CA LEU A 130 4.66 10.30 -13.55
C LEU A 130 3.22 10.66 -13.18
N LYS A 131 2.78 11.89 -13.48
CA LYS A 131 1.40 12.29 -13.25
C LYS A 131 0.42 11.34 -13.94
N ILE A 132 0.74 10.88 -15.15
CA ILE A 132 -0.06 9.89 -15.87
C ILE A 132 -0.09 8.55 -15.09
N ILE A 133 1.07 8.06 -14.63
CA ILE A 133 1.15 6.83 -13.82
C ILE A 133 0.31 6.96 -12.54
N LEU A 134 0.36 8.10 -11.85
CA LEU A 134 -0.43 8.36 -10.64
C LEU A 134 -1.94 8.34 -10.92
N VAL A 135 -2.38 8.94 -12.03
CA VAL A 135 -3.79 8.92 -12.45
C VAL A 135 -4.26 7.49 -12.75
N PHE A 136 -3.44 6.67 -13.42
CA PHE A 136 -3.75 5.27 -13.66
C PHE A 136 -3.82 4.45 -12.37
N ALA A 137 -2.94 4.70 -11.40
CA ALA A 137 -2.96 4.04 -10.09
C ALA A 137 -4.26 4.35 -9.33
N GLU A 138 -4.69 5.60 -9.37
CA GLU A 138 -5.96 6.03 -8.75
C GLU A 138 -7.18 5.42 -9.45
N LEU A 139 -7.18 5.39 -10.78
CA LEU A 139 -8.22 4.74 -11.58
C LEU A 139 -8.35 3.24 -11.25
N GLU A 140 -7.23 2.52 -11.18
CA GLU A 140 -7.21 1.09 -10.84
C GLU A 140 -7.81 0.84 -9.43
N ARG A 141 -7.45 1.70 -8.46
CA ARG A 141 -8.00 1.63 -7.10
C ARG A 141 -9.52 1.84 -7.11
N ASN A 142 -10.01 2.86 -7.83
CA ASN A 142 -11.43 3.18 -7.92
C ASN A 142 -12.21 2.05 -8.59
N MET A 143 -11.72 1.52 -9.70
CA MET A 143 -12.32 0.37 -10.38
C MET A 143 -12.38 -0.88 -9.48
N THR A 144 -11.36 -1.12 -8.67
CA THR A 144 -11.35 -2.23 -7.71
C THR A 144 -12.42 -2.02 -6.63
N SER A 145 -12.53 -0.81 -6.09
CA SER A 145 -13.57 -0.44 -5.11
C SER A 145 -14.97 -0.63 -5.67
N GLU A 146 -15.21 -0.19 -6.90
CA GLU A 146 -16.49 -0.36 -7.59
C GLU A 146 -16.84 -1.85 -7.78
N ARG A 147 -15.88 -2.67 -8.19
CA ARG A 147 -16.07 -4.14 -8.34
C ARG A 147 -16.43 -4.79 -7.01
N VAL A 148 -15.71 -4.44 -5.92
CA VAL A 148 -16.00 -4.96 -4.58
C VAL A 148 -17.40 -4.56 -4.16
N THR A 149 -17.78 -3.29 -4.32
CA THR A 149 -19.12 -2.80 -3.99
C THR A 149 -20.21 -3.51 -4.79
N ALA A 150 -20.04 -3.64 -6.11
CA ALA A 150 -20.98 -4.37 -6.96
C ALA A 150 -21.12 -5.85 -6.54
N THR A 151 -20.00 -6.50 -6.19
CA THR A 151 -20.02 -7.87 -5.69
C THR A 151 -20.77 -7.97 -4.35
N MET A 152 -20.53 -7.04 -3.43
CA MET A 152 -21.24 -7.00 -2.14
C MET A 152 -22.75 -6.81 -2.33
N ILE A 153 -23.17 -5.89 -3.22
CA ILE A 153 -24.57 -5.67 -3.54
C ILE A 153 -25.20 -6.94 -4.15
N SER A 154 -24.51 -7.56 -5.11
CA SER A 154 -24.98 -8.82 -5.73
C SER A 154 -25.13 -9.92 -4.69
N ARG A 155 -24.16 -10.09 -3.78
CA ARG A 155 -24.26 -11.06 -2.69
C ARG A 155 -25.44 -10.78 -1.76
N ALA A 156 -25.62 -9.52 -1.35
CA ALA A 156 -26.73 -9.10 -0.51
C ALA A 156 -28.09 -9.37 -1.17
N ASN A 157 -28.23 -9.08 -2.49
CA ASN A 157 -29.44 -9.37 -3.25
C ASN A 157 -29.74 -10.86 -3.34
N ASN A 158 -28.72 -11.72 -3.25
CA ASN A 158 -28.88 -13.17 -3.20
C ASN A 158 -29.00 -13.72 -1.76
N GLY A 159 -29.18 -12.86 -0.75
CA GLY A 159 -29.30 -13.26 0.64
C GLY A 159 -27.99 -13.73 1.29
N LEU A 160 -26.85 -13.53 0.64
CA LEU A 160 -25.56 -13.97 1.15
C LEU A 160 -24.94 -12.93 2.08
N TRP A 161 -24.39 -13.42 3.19
CA TRP A 161 -23.67 -12.58 4.16
C TRP A 161 -22.36 -12.03 3.58
N ASN A 162 -22.17 -10.73 3.71
CA ASN A 162 -20.96 -10.06 3.21
C ASN A 162 -19.81 -9.99 4.23
N GLY A 163 -19.94 -10.63 5.37
CA GLY A 163 -18.97 -10.60 6.46
C GLY A 163 -19.28 -9.53 7.49
N GLY A 164 -18.43 -9.42 8.49
CA GLY A 164 -18.59 -8.55 9.64
C GLY A 164 -19.02 -9.34 10.89
N ARG A 165 -19.45 -8.62 11.95
CA ARG A 165 -19.97 -9.25 13.15
C ARG A 165 -21.40 -9.76 12.88
N ILE A 166 -21.66 -11.00 13.25
CA ILE A 166 -23.02 -11.59 13.18
C ILE A 166 -23.93 -10.75 14.08
N PRO A 167 -25.12 -10.32 13.59
CA PRO A 167 -26.07 -9.58 14.41
C PRO A 167 -26.52 -10.39 15.61
N TYR A 168 -26.59 -9.75 16.78
CA TYR A 168 -27.09 -10.36 18.00
C TYR A 168 -28.55 -10.84 17.81
N GLY A 169 -28.85 -12.06 18.23
CA GLY A 169 -30.12 -12.72 17.98
C GLY A 169 -30.09 -13.73 16.83
N TYR A 170 -28.96 -13.85 16.15
CA TYR A 170 -28.78 -14.80 15.05
C TYR A 170 -27.50 -15.61 15.18
N ASP A 171 -27.57 -16.86 14.78
CA ASP A 171 -26.43 -17.74 14.52
C ASP A 171 -26.19 -17.82 13.01
N TYR A 172 -24.94 -17.99 12.59
CA TYR A 172 -24.54 -18.12 11.18
C TYR A 172 -23.76 -19.41 10.98
N ASP A 173 -24.27 -20.24 10.10
CA ASP A 173 -23.59 -21.46 9.67
C ASP A 173 -22.61 -21.14 8.53
N TYR A 174 -21.32 -21.34 8.76
CA TYR A 174 -20.26 -21.09 7.78
C TYR A 174 -20.17 -22.17 6.69
N GLU A 175 -20.80 -23.34 6.86
CA GLU A 175 -20.83 -24.38 5.85
C GLU A 175 -22.00 -24.21 4.88
N THR A 176 -23.20 -23.94 5.40
CA THR A 176 -24.40 -23.73 4.59
C THR A 176 -24.58 -22.30 4.14
N HIS A 177 -23.89 -21.33 4.77
CA HIS A 177 -24.05 -19.89 4.57
C HIS A 177 -25.45 -19.36 4.91
N GLU A 178 -26.12 -19.98 5.88
CA GLU A 178 -27.46 -19.61 6.30
C GLU A 178 -27.47 -18.98 7.71
N PHE A 179 -28.43 -18.07 7.91
CA PHE A 179 -28.75 -17.54 9.25
C PHE A 179 -29.87 -18.36 9.88
N SER A 180 -29.72 -18.65 11.17
CA SER A 180 -30.79 -19.15 12.03
C SER A 180 -31.03 -18.19 13.19
N VAL A 181 -32.26 -18.20 13.71
CA VAL A 181 -32.58 -17.38 14.90
C VAL A 181 -32.03 -18.07 16.13
N ASN A 182 -31.22 -17.34 16.89
CA ASN A 182 -30.80 -17.77 18.23
C ASN A 182 -31.93 -17.52 19.21
N GLU A 183 -32.57 -18.59 19.69
CA GLU A 183 -33.80 -18.49 20.53
C GLU A 183 -33.59 -17.75 21.87
N GLU A 184 -32.41 -17.81 22.46
CA GLU A 184 -32.11 -17.11 23.71
C GLU A 184 -31.81 -15.61 23.45
N GLU A 185 -31.00 -15.32 22.48
CA GLU A 185 -30.65 -13.92 22.16
C GLU A 185 -31.81 -13.16 21.53
N SER A 186 -32.65 -13.81 20.72
CA SER A 186 -33.82 -13.18 20.09
C SER A 186 -34.84 -12.66 21.11
N LYS A 187 -35.01 -13.33 22.23
CA LYS A 187 -35.86 -12.84 23.32
C LYS A 187 -35.34 -11.51 23.88
N VAL A 188 -34.04 -11.39 23.99
CA VAL A 188 -33.39 -10.16 24.47
C VAL A 188 -33.55 -9.04 23.44
N VAL A 189 -33.43 -9.35 22.15
CA VAL A 189 -33.65 -8.36 21.06
C VAL A 189 -35.08 -7.83 21.10
N ILE A 190 -36.08 -8.70 21.27
CA ILE A 190 -37.49 -8.30 21.41
C ILE A 190 -37.66 -7.39 22.64
N LEU A 191 -37.10 -7.80 23.79
CA LEU A 191 -37.12 -6.99 25.00
C LEU A 191 -36.49 -5.60 24.79
N MET A 192 -35.36 -5.52 24.08
CA MET A 192 -34.73 -4.24 23.74
C MET A 192 -35.65 -3.32 22.92
N HIS A 193 -36.35 -3.88 21.96
CA HIS A 193 -37.29 -3.14 21.13
C HIS A 193 -38.48 -2.61 21.97
N ASP A 194 -39.09 -3.47 22.79
CA ASP A 194 -40.22 -3.10 23.66
C ASP A 194 -39.82 -1.99 24.65
N MET A 195 -38.64 -2.13 25.26
CA MET A 195 -38.10 -1.09 26.16
C MET A 195 -37.84 0.23 25.43
N TYR A 196 -37.29 0.17 24.20
CA TYR A 196 -37.03 1.35 23.43
C TYR A 196 -38.32 2.06 22.99
N GLU A 197 -39.36 1.33 22.65
CA GLU A 197 -40.66 1.93 22.33
C GLU A 197 -41.25 2.72 23.50
N GLN A 198 -41.05 2.26 24.73
CA GLN A 198 -41.51 2.92 25.93
C GLN A 198 -40.62 4.12 26.32
N GLU A 199 -39.31 3.90 26.41
CA GLU A 199 -38.35 4.85 26.95
C GLU A 199 -37.87 5.90 25.92
N ARG A 200 -37.90 5.60 24.63
CA ARG A 200 -37.36 6.41 23.51
C ARG A 200 -35.93 6.87 23.74
N SER A 201 -35.17 6.12 24.55
CA SER A 201 -33.80 6.46 24.94
C SER A 201 -32.92 5.20 25.02
N LEU A 202 -31.95 5.08 24.09
CA LEU A 202 -30.99 3.98 24.07
C LEU A 202 -30.18 3.90 25.38
N VAL A 203 -29.82 5.04 25.97
CA VAL A 203 -29.05 5.09 27.21
C VAL A 203 -29.82 4.46 28.38
N ARG A 204 -31.13 4.71 28.46
CA ARG A 204 -31.97 4.09 29.51
C ARG A 204 -32.13 2.60 29.26
N VAL A 205 -32.39 2.19 28.03
CA VAL A 205 -32.50 0.76 27.68
C VAL A 205 -31.25 0.01 28.05
N VAL A 206 -30.05 0.54 27.66
CA VAL A 206 -28.77 -0.09 27.99
C VAL A 206 -28.55 -0.19 29.51
N ARG A 207 -28.90 0.87 30.28
CA ARG A 207 -28.78 0.84 31.75
C ARG A 207 -29.63 -0.26 32.34
N GLU A 208 -30.91 -0.30 31.97
CA GLU A 208 -31.86 -1.27 32.50
C GLU A 208 -31.51 -2.72 32.12
N LEU A 209 -31.03 -2.94 30.89
CA LEU A 209 -30.50 -4.26 30.48
C LEU A 209 -29.31 -4.70 31.33
N ASN A 210 -28.37 -3.79 31.60
CA ASN A 210 -27.23 -4.08 32.47
C ASN A 210 -27.64 -4.37 33.91
N GLU A 211 -28.64 -3.65 34.44
CA GLU A 211 -29.21 -3.92 35.80
C GLU A 211 -29.90 -5.27 35.87
N ARG A 212 -30.52 -5.72 34.77
CA ARG A 212 -31.12 -7.06 34.64
C ARG A 212 -30.09 -8.17 34.37
N GLY A 213 -28.81 -7.82 34.25
CA GLY A 213 -27.70 -8.77 34.08
C GLY A 213 -27.38 -9.15 32.62
N TYR A 214 -28.05 -8.55 31.63
CA TYR A 214 -27.71 -8.75 30.21
C TYR A 214 -26.44 -7.98 29.87
N ARG A 215 -25.44 -8.66 29.32
CA ARG A 215 -24.18 -8.07 28.87
C ARG A 215 -23.85 -8.58 27.48
N SER A 216 -23.32 -7.70 26.62
CA SER A 216 -22.78 -8.04 25.28
C SER A 216 -21.36 -8.54 25.37
#